data_4a359b46b444288eb3aff44e3373a2eb
#
_entry.id   4a359b46b444288eb3aff44e3373a2eb
#
_cell.length_a   1.000
_cell.length_b   1.000
_cell.length_c   1.000
_cell.angle_alpha   90.00
_cell.angle_beta   90.00
_cell.angle_gamma   90.00
#
_symmetry.space_group_name_H-M   'P 1'
#
loop_
_entity.id
_entity.type
_entity.pdbx_description
1 polymer ?
#
loop_
_entity_poly.entity_id
_entity_poly.type
_entity_poly.pdbx_seq_one_letter_code
_entity_poly.pdbx_strand_id
1 'polypeptide(L)'
;MRFRLAVLAATGALACAGEPARTDAPARPAVEYLPMTGGDRLPFSAAARVGSMLYLSGQIGNDSALRLVPGGIGPETRQTMENIRAILARSGATLDDVIRCTVMMADMKEWGAMNQVYAGFFPRHRPARSAFGATGLALGARVEIECIALVPPA
;
A
#
# COMPACT_ATOMS: atom_id res chain seq x y z
N MET A 1 84.26 -43.47 7.28
CA MET A 1 83.03 -43.27 8.03
C MET A 1 82.27 -42.14 7.33
N ARG A 2 81.21 -42.50 6.50
CA ARG A 2 80.48 -41.51 5.69
C ARG A 2 79.04 -41.40 6.30
N PHE A 3 78.74 -40.27 6.94
CA PHE A 3 77.40 -39.93 7.43
C PHE A 3 76.53 -39.45 6.26
N ARG A 4 75.44 -40.19 6.04
CA ARG A 4 74.41 -39.72 5.10
C ARG A 4 73.37 -38.95 5.90
N LEU A 5 73.21 -37.67 5.59
CA LEU A 5 72.11 -36.85 6.10
C LEU A 5 70.84 -37.13 5.30
N ALA A 6 69.79 -37.64 5.93
CA ALA A 6 68.46 -37.77 5.32
C ALA A 6 67.71 -36.46 5.52
N VAL A 7 67.31 -35.85 4.40
CA VAL A 7 66.42 -34.66 4.40
C VAL A 7 64.98 -35.17 4.34
N LEU A 8 64.24 -34.91 5.37
CA LEU A 8 62.80 -35.18 5.43
C LEU A 8 62.07 -33.99 4.77
N ALA A 9 61.42 -34.19 3.61
CA ALA A 9 60.57 -33.19 2.99
C ALA A 9 59.15 -33.30 3.59
N ALA A 10 58.72 -32.31 4.34
CA ALA A 10 57.36 -32.18 4.84
C ALA A 10 56.50 -31.52 3.76
N THR A 11 55.62 -32.28 3.12
CA THR A 11 54.61 -31.75 2.21
C THR A 11 53.40 -31.24 3.01
N GLY A 12 53.32 -29.91 3.21
CA GLY A 12 52.19 -29.25 3.82
C GLY A 12 51.00 -29.24 2.81
N ALA A 13 49.90 -29.95 3.12
CA ALA A 13 48.65 -29.84 2.39
C ALA A 13 47.98 -28.50 2.77
N LEU A 14 47.90 -27.58 1.81
CA LEU A 14 47.11 -26.35 1.94
C LEU A 14 45.63 -26.74 1.81
N ALA A 15 44.90 -26.78 2.92
CA ALA A 15 43.46 -26.89 2.91
C ALA A 15 42.86 -25.59 2.39
N CYS A 16 42.31 -25.60 1.18
CA CYS A 16 41.44 -24.53 0.69
C CYS A 16 40.24 -24.43 1.59
N ALA A 17 40.18 -23.41 2.44
CA ALA A 17 38.97 -23.07 3.16
C ALA A 17 37.93 -22.65 2.10
N GLY A 18 36.86 -23.46 1.96
CA GLY A 18 35.76 -23.14 1.07
C GLY A 18 35.14 -21.80 1.49
N GLU A 19 34.95 -20.94 0.51
CA GLU A 19 34.26 -19.65 0.68
C GLU A 19 32.88 -19.93 1.28
N PRO A 20 32.43 -19.22 2.36
CA PRO A 20 31.10 -19.42 2.90
C PRO A 20 30.08 -19.13 1.80
N ALA A 21 29.14 -20.07 1.61
CA ALA A 21 28.04 -19.92 0.65
C ALA A 21 27.38 -18.56 0.90
N ARG A 22 27.37 -17.68 -0.11
CA ARG A 22 26.56 -16.47 -0.12
C ARG A 22 25.13 -16.88 0.11
N THR A 23 24.57 -16.55 1.26
CA THR A 23 23.13 -16.62 1.46
C THR A 23 22.52 -15.60 0.50
N ASP A 24 21.89 -16.05 -0.57
CA ASP A 24 21.19 -15.18 -1.50
C ASP A 24 20.23 -14.31 -0.71
N ALA A 25 20.41 -12.98 -0.78
CA ALA A 25 19.48 -12.04 -0.18
C ALA A 25 18.07 -12.33 -0.77
N PRO A 26 17.01 -12.34 0.05
CA PRO A 26 15.68 -12.60 -0.46
C PRO A 26 15.36 -11.66 -1.63
N ALA A 27 14.85 -12.21 -2.70
CA ALA A 27 14.49 -11.45 -3.88
C ALA A 27 13.55 -10.30 -3.50
N ARG A 28 13.80 -9.10 -4.04
CA ARG A 28 12.91 -7.95 -3.81
C ARG A 28 11.49 -8.32 -4.25
N PRO A 29 10.46 -8.12 -3.42
CA PRO A 29 9.09 -8.39 -3.84
C PRO A 29 8.73 -7.54 -5.06
N ALA A 30 8.02 -8.14 -6.02
CA ALA A 30 7.50 -7.44 -7.18
C ALA A 30 6.47 -6.40 -6.74
N VAL A 31 6.42 -5.27 -7.47
CA VAL A 31 5.36 -4.26 -7.31
C VAL A 31 4.37 -4.44 -8.46
N GLU A 32 3.10 -4.65 -8.12
CA GLU A 32 2.00 -4.72 -9.07
C GLU A 32 1.20 -3.42 -9.01
N TYR A 33 0.91 -2.82 -10.17
CA TYR A 33 0.13 -1.58 -10.25
C TYR A 33 -1.27 -1.88 -10.78
N LEU A 34 -2.28 -1.51 -10.01
CA LEU A 34 -3.69 -1.62 -10.39
C LEU A 34 -4.09 -0.36 -11.15
N PRO A 35 -4.41 -0.43 -12.46
CA PRO A 35 -4.71 0.76 -13.24
C PRO A 35 -6.02 1.42 -12.78
N MET A 36 -6.15 2.74 -13.03
CA MET A 36 -7.41 3.45 -12.83
C MET A 36 -8.51 2.90 -13.74
N THR A 37 -9.75 2.93 -13.27
CA THR A 37 -10.90 2.59 -14.11
C THR A 37 -11.07 3.70 -15.17
N GLY A 38 -11.15 3.31 -16.45
CA GLY A 38 -11.28 4.28 -17.55
C GLY A 38 -9.98 4.60 -18.29
N GLY A 39 -8.89 3.87 -18.02
CA GLY A 39 -7.62 3.93 -18.77
C GLY A 39 -6.62 4.95 -18.23
N ASP A 40 -5.52 5.15 -18.98
CA ASP A 40 -4.32 5.91 -18.57
C ASP A 40 -4.49 7.44 -18.63
N ARG A 41 -5.66 7.95 -18.27
CA ARG A 41 -5.93 9.40 -18.28
C ARG A 41 -5.32 10.14 -17.08
N LEU A 42 -5.01 9.41 -16.00
CA LEU A 42 -4.45 9.96 -14.78
C LEU A 42 -2.98 9.52 -14.63
N PRO A 43 -2.11 10.36 -14.08
CA PRO A 43 -0.68 10.08 -13.95
C PRO A 43 -0.36 9.16 -12.76
N PHE A 44 -1.33 8.38 -12.28
CA PHE A 44 -1.18 7.47 -11.14
C PHE A 44 -2.10 6.24 -11.27
N SER A 45 -1.75 5.18 -10.57
CA SER A 45 -2.54 3.94 -10.47
C SER A 45 -3.62 4.05 -9.40
N ALA A 46 -4.66 3.22 -9.48
CA ALA A 46 -5.66 3.14 -8.44
C ALA A 46 -5.08 2.59 -7.12
N ALA A 47 -4.13 1.67 -7.24
CA ALA A 47 -3.39 1.12 -6.11
C ALA A 47 -2.04 0.55 -6.58
N ALA A 48 -1.12 0.38 -5.63
CA ALA A 48 0.11 -0.39 -5.78
C ALA A 48 0.10 -1.54 -4.77
N ARG A 49 0.45 -2.75 -5.23
CA ARG A 49 0.55 -3.94 -4.39
C ARG A 49 2.00 -4.37 -4.23
N VAL A 50 2.40 -4.67 -3.00
CA VAL A 50 3.72 -5.24 -2.66
C VAL A 50 3.49 -6.42 -1.73
N GLY A 51 3.62 -7.64 -2.23
CA GLY A 51 3.28 -8.84 -1.48
C GLY A 51 1.80 -8.82 -1.06
N SER A 52 1.52 -8.92 0.24
CA SER A 52 0.17 -8.84 0.80
C SER A 52 -0.30 -7.41 1.11
N MET A 53 0.51 -6.38 0.88
CA MET A 53 0.15 -5.00 1.16
C MET A 53 -0.41 -4.32 -0.10
N LEU A 54 -1.57 -3.68 0.03
CA LEU A 54 -2.21 -2.87 -1.00
C LEU A 54 -2.26 -1.42 -0.54
N TYR A 55 -1.64 -0.54 -1.30
CA TYR A 55 -1.60 0.91 -1.09
C TYR A 55 -2.53 1.57 -2.10
N LEU A 56 -3.67 2.07 -1.64
CA LEU A 56 -4.64 2.75 -2.49
C LEU A 56 -4.23 4.22 -2.66
N SER A 57 -4.39 4.74 -3.86
CA SER A 57 -4.32 6.18 -4.10
C SER A 57 -5.50 6.89 -3.46
N GLY A 58 -5.34 8.19 -3.16
CA GLY A 58 -6.41 9.04 -2.64
C GLY A 58 -7.65 8.97 -3.51
N GLN A 59 -8.79 8.78 -2.88
CA GLN A 59 -10.11 8.76 -3.51
C GLN A 59 -10.92 9.94 -3.03
N ILE A 60 -11.66 10.56 -3.94
CA ILE A 60 -12.63 11.63 -3.68
C ILE A 60 -14.05 11.15 -4.05
N GLY A 61 -15.05 11.92 -3.67
CA GLY A 61 -16.46 11.57 -3.91
C GLY A 61 -16.92 11.84 -5.33
N ASN A 62 -16.25 11.30 -6.34
CA ASN A 62 -16.58 11.47 -7.75
C ASN A 62 -17.24 10.23 -8.36
N ASP A 63 -18.06 10.47 -9.40
CA ASP A 63 -18.63 9.44 -10.27
C ASP A 63 -17.64 8.97 -11.35
N SER A 64 -18.06 8.03 -12.20
CA SER A 64 -17.26 7.48 -13.31
C SER A 64 -16.92 8.51 -14.39
N ALA A 65 -17.62 9.65 -14.43
CA ALA A 65 -17.33 10.77 -15.30
C ALA A 65 -16.42 11.83 -14.64
N LEU A 66 -15.81 11.51 -13.50
CA LEU A 66 -14.94 12.37 -12.68
C LEU A 66 -15.65 13.63 -12.16
N ARG A 67 -16.97 13.60 -11.97
CA ARG A 67 -17.74 14.70 -11.40
C ARG A 67 -18.03 14.41 -9.94
N LEU A 68 -17.78 15.38 -9.06
CA LEU A 68 -18.13 15.26 -7.66
C LEU A 68 -19.64 15.07 -7.50
N VAL A 69 -20.03 14.16 -6.59
CA VAL A 69 -21.43 13.97 -6.27
C VAL A 69 -21.96 15.18 -5.50
N PRO A 70 -23.19 15.64 -5.79
CA PRO A 70 -23.76 16.78 -5.08
C PRO A 70 -24.19 16.40 -3.67
N GLY A 71 -24.44 17.42 -2.82
CA GLY A 71 -25.04 17.24 -1.49
C GLY A 71 -24.07 17.42 -0.33
N GLY A 72 -22.81 17.81 -0.59
CA GLY A 72 -21.85 18.16 0.46
C GLY A 72 -21.11 16.96 1.06
N ILE A 73 -20.55 17.17 2.25
CA ILE A 73 -19.58 16.24 2.87
C ILE A 73 -20.12 14.81 3.06
N GLY A 74 -21.38 14.63 3.42
CA GLY A 74 -21.96 13.32 3.67
C GLY A 74 -22.02 12.44 2.40
N PRO A 75 -22.69 12.88 1.31
CA PRO A 75 -22.67 12.21 0.02
C PRO A 75 -21.27 12.01 -0.55
N GLU A 76 -20.38 13.03 -0.49
CA GLU A 76 -19.00 12.89 -0.95
C GLU A 76 -18.23 11.82 -0.18
N THR A 77 -18.32 11.80 1.16
CA THR A 77 -17.68 10.76 1.98
C THR A 77 -18.20 9.37 1.61
N ARG A 78 -19.50 9.23 1.42
CA ARG A 78 -20.10 7.96 1.01
C ARG A 78 -19.54 7.49 -0.33
N GLN A 79 -19.51 8.34 -1.33
CA GLN A 79 -19.01 8.00 -2.65
C GLN A 79 -17.50 7.69 -2.60
N THR A 80 -16.73 8.44 -1.84
CA THR A 80 -15.30 8.17 -1.61
C THR A 80 -15.09 6.75 -1.07
N MET A 81 -15.85 6.35 -0.07
CA MET A 81 -15.76 5.02 0.53
C MET A 81 -16.23 3.91 -0.43
N GLU A 82 -17.23 4.18 -1.27
CA GLU A 82 -17.64 3.24 -2.33
C GLU A 82 -16.55 3.09 -3.40
N ASN A 83 -15.86 4.16 -3.77
CA ASN A 83 -14.74 4.11 -4.70
C ASN A 83 -13.59 3.26 -4.11
N ILE A 84 -13.26 3.44 -2.82
CA ILE A 84 -12.28 2.60 -2.10
C ILE A 84 -12.73 1.13 -2.11
N ARG A 85 -14.01 0.84 -1.80
CA ARG A 85 -14.56 -0.52 -1.83
C ARG A 85 -14.40 -1.17 -3.21
N ALA A 86 -14.66 -0.42 -4.27
CA ALA A 86 -14.53 -0.91 -5.64
C ALA A 86 -13.07 -1.27 -6.00
N ILE A 87 -12.09 -0.46 -5.55
CA ILE A 87 -10.66 -0.74 -5.76
C ILE A 87 -10.25 -2.00 -4.97
N LEU A 88 -10.65 -2.12 -3.70
CA LEU A 88 -10.38 -3.30 -2.87
C LEU A 88 -10.92 -4.58 -3.53
N ALA A 89 -12.17 -4.55 -4.02
CA ALA A 89 -12.80 -5.69 -4.68
C ALA A 89 -12.02 -6.18 -5.91
N ARG A 90 -11.43 -5.25 -6.69
CA ARG A 90 -10.58 -5.60 -7.85
C ARG A 90 -9.29 -6.34 -7.45
N SER A 91 -8.90 -6.22 -6.19
CA SER A 91 -7.72 -6.90 -5.61
C SER A 91 -8.10 -8.11 -4.75
N GLY A 92 -9.36 -8.54 -4.78
CA GLY A 92 -9.87 -9.65 -3.96
C GLY A 92 -10.00 -9.34 -2.47
N ALA A 93 -10.00 -8.04 -2.10
CA ALA A 93 -10.10 -7.56 -0.73
C ALA A 93 -11.44 -6.86 -0.45
N THR A 94 -11.70 -6.61 0.80
CA THR A 94 -12.88 -5.93 1.32
C THR A 94 -12.50 -4.80 2.28
N LEU A 95 -13.47 -4.05 2.78
CA LEU A 95 -13.22 -3.04 3.81
C LEU A 95 -12.74 -3.65 5.14
N ASP A 96 -12.99 -4.92 5.39
CA ASP A 96 -12.50 -5.62 6.58
C ASP A 96 -10.99 -5.87 6.54
N ASP A 97 -10.40 -5.82 5.36
CA ASP A 97 -8.96 -5.99 5.15
C ASP A 97 -8.19 -4.66 5.29
N VAL A 98 -8.91 -3.54 5.42
CA VAL A 98 -8.30 -2.21 5.60
C VAL A 98 -7.68 -2.09 6.99
N ILE A 99 -6.38 -1.78 7.04
CA ILE A 99 -5.63 -1.62 8.30
C ILE A 99 -5.42 -0.16 8.68
N ARG A 100 -5.37 0.75 7.70
CA ARG A 100 -5.16 2.17 7.93
C ARG A 100 -5.80 3.02 6.84
N CYS A 101 -6.32 4.21 7.23
CA CYS A 101 -6.68 5.27 6.29
C CYS A 101 -6.11 6.62 6.74
N THR A 102 -5.84 7.49 5.76
CA THR A 102 -5.58 8.92 5.95
C THR A 102 -6.73 9.68 5.34
N VAL A 103 -7.30 10.61 6.10
CA VAL A 103 -8.42 11.45 5.68
C VAL A 103 -7.94 12.90 5.59
N MET A 104 -8.04 13.49 4.41
CA MET A 104 -7.74 14.88 4.13
C MET A 104 -9.05 15.63 3.92
N MET A 105 -9.24 16.78 4.53
CA MET A 105 -10.47 17.54 4.49
C MET A 105 -10.22 18.99 4.08
N ALA A 106 -11.05 19.51 3.20
CA ALA A 106 -11.00 20.92 2.82
C ALA A 106 -11.43 21.85 3.96
N ASP A 107 -12.37 21.41 4.83
CA ASP A 107 -12.79 22.14 6.02
C ASP A 107 -12.95 21.17 7.21
N MET A 108 -12.13 21.35 8.24
CA MET A 108 -12.20 20.54 9.47
C MET A 108 -13.49 20.74 10.28
N LYS A 109 -14.27 21.78 10.00
CA LYS A 109 -15.60 21.96 10.64
C LYS A 109 -16.57 20.85 10.21
N GLU A 110 -16.36 20.24 9.06
CA GLU A 110 -17.19 19.13 8.54
C GLU A 110 -16.75 17.75 9.08
N TRP A 111 -15.70 17.68 9.90
CA TRP A 111 -15.15 16.43 10.43
C TRP A 111 -16.21 15.53 11.09
N GLY A 112 -17.11 16.10 11.88
CA GLY A 112 -18.18 15.35 12.56
C GLY A 112 -19.13 14.66 11.58
N ALA A 113 -19.58 15.38 10.54
CA ALA A 113 -20.48 14.85 9.51
C ALA A 113 -19.80 13.81 8.64
N MET A 114 -18.54 14.04 8.21
CA MET A 114 -17.71 13.05 7.54
C MET A 114 -17.59 11.79 8.39
N ASN A 115 -17.25 11.93 9.67
CA ASN A 115 -16.99 10.82 10.57
C ASN A 115 -18.21 9.92 10.80
N GLN A 116 -19.43 10.48 10.85
CA GLN A 116 -20.67 9.71 10.94
C GLN A 116 -20.83 8.77 9.74
N VAL A 117 -20.57 9.24 8.53
CA VAL A 117 -20.65 8.42 7.31
C VAL A 117 -19.53 7.39 7.28
N TYR A 118 -18.30 7.82 7.50
CA TYR A 118 -17.10 6.95 7.49
C TYR A 118 -17.26 5.76 8.45
N ALA A 119 -17.70 6.01 9.68
CA ALA A 119 -17.86 4.97 10.70
C ALA A 119 -18.82 3.85 10.29
N GLY A 120 -19.83 4.17 9.47
CA GLY A 120 -20.79 3.20 8.96
C GLY A 120 -20.20 2.16 8.00
N PHE A 121 -19.04 2.43 7.41
CA PHE A 121 -18.33 1.50 6.54
C PHE A 121 -17.48 0.46 7.30
N PHE A 122 -17.25 0.65 8.61
CA PHE A 122 -16.44 -0.22 9.46
C PHE A 122 -17.21 -0.71 10.68
N PRO A 123 -18.28 -1.53 10.49
CA PRO A 123 -19.13 -1.97 11.61
C PRO A 123 -18.46 -3.00 12.51
N ARG A 124 -17.53 -3.80 11.99
CA ARG A 124 -16.88 -4.91 12.74
C ARG A 124 -15.60 -4.48 13.44
N HIS A 125 -14.75 -3.74 12.77
CA HIS A 125 -13.51 -3.19 13.32
C HIS A 125 -13.22 -1.84 12.67
N ARG A 126 -12.36 -1.07 13.27
CA ARG A 126 -12.00 0.27 12.78
C ARG A 126 -10.52 0.31 12.45
N PRO A 127 -10.14 0.63 11.20
CA PRO A 127 -8.74 0.79 10.84
C PRO A 127 -8.10 1.95 11.62
N ALA A 128 -6.78 1.88 11.80
CA ALA A 128 -6.02 3.03 12.28
C ALA A 128 -6.26 4.22 11.34
N ARG A 129 -6.37 5.46 11.88
CA ARG A 129 -6.69 6.61 11.05
C ARG A 129 -5.98 7.88 11.53
N SER A 130 -5.55 8.69 10.57
CA SER A 130 -5.24 10.11 10.78
C SER A 130 -6.24 10.96 9.99
N ALA A 131 -6.59 12.15 10.49
CA ALA A 131 -7.40 13.11 9.76
C ALA A 131 -6.84 14.53 10.00
N PHE A 132 -6.76 15.32 8.92
CA PHE A 132 -6.24 16.67 8.97
C PHE A 132 -6.85 17.55 7.86
N GLY A 133 -6.75 18.88 8.03
CA GLY A 133 -7.17 19.85 7.03
C GLY A 133 -6.11 20.04 5.95
N ALA A 134 -6.56 20.23 4.72
CA ALA A 134 -5.75 20.60 3.56
C ALA A 134 -6.20 21.96 3.02
N THR A 135 -5.31 22.68 2.34
CA THR A 135 -5.63 23.99 1.74
C THR A 135 -6.50 23.90 0.49
N GLY A 136 -6.75 22.68 -0.01
CA GLY A 136 -7.60 22.36 -1.15
C GLY A 136 -7.39 20.91 -1.57
N LEU A 137 -8.39 20.33 -2.20
CA LEU A 137 -8.38 18.96 -2.71
C LEU A 137 -8.72 18.94 -4.20
N ALA A 138 -8.37 17.84 -4.86
CA ALA A 138 -8.61 17.66 -6.29
C ALA A 138 -10.08 17.92 -6.65
N LEU A 139 -10.32 18.61 -7.77
CA LEU A 139 -11.64 18.99 -8.28
C LEU A 139 -12.50 19.83 -7.31
N GLY A 140 -11.93 20.38 -6.23
CA GLY A 140 -12.67 21.07 -5.19
C GLY A 140 -13.44 20.14 -4.24
N ALA A 141 -12.99 18.88 -4.11
CA ALA A 141 -13.58 17.92 -3.19
C ALA A 141 -13.50 18.42 -1.74
N ARG A 142 -14.46 18.00 -0.92
CA ARG A 142 -14.48 18.29 0.53
C ARG A 142 -13.70 17.29 1.34
N VAL A 143 -13.54 16.07 0.82
CA VAL A 143 -12.81 14.99 1.47
C VAL A 143 -12.06 14.16 0.43
N GLU A 144 -10.87 13.75 0.80
CA GLU A 144 -10.07 12.74 0.11
C GLU A 144 -9.61 11.71 1.11
N ILE A 145 -9.67 10.43 0.76
CA ILE A 145 -9.28 9.33 1.66
C ILE A 145 -8.38 8.37 0.90
N GLU A 146 -7.21 8.08 1.45
CA GLU A 146 -6.36 6.97 1.05
C GLU A 146 -6.38 5.87 2.11
N CYS A 147 -6.19 4.62 1.71
CA CYS A 147 -6.15 3.51 2.66
C CYS A 147 -5.04 2.52 2.30
N ILE A 148 -4.63 1.76 3.31
CA ILE A 148 -3.73 0.61 3.19
C ILE A 148 -4.53 -0.62 3.64
N ALA A 149 -4.45 -1.70 2.86
CA ALA A 149 -5.14 -2.94 3.17
C ALA A 149 -4.20 -4.14 3.10
N LEU A 150 -4.56 -5.21 3.79
CA LEU A 150 -3.99 -6.54 3.59
C LEU A 150 -4.84 -7.27 2.55
N VAL A 151 -4.18 -7.87 1.56
CA VAL A 151 -4.86 -8.65 0.53
C VAL A 151 -4.38 -10.09 0.58
N PRO A 152 -5.21 -11.09 0.20
CA PRO A 152 -4.77 -12.47 0.12
C PRO A 152 -3.52 -12.60 -0.75
N PRO A 153 -2.66 -13.58 -0.50
CA PRO A 153 -1.57 -13.91 -1.42
C PRO A 153 -2.12 -14.17 -2.83
N ALA A 154 -1.35 -13.77 -3.85
CA ALA A 154 -1.68 -14.06 -5.24
C ALA A 154 -1.63 -15.55 -5.55
#